data_8ee5f5e958c2c7dfc90ff8737e9ffd24
#
_entry.id   8ee5f5e958c2c7dfc90ff8737e9ffd24
#
_cell.length_a   1.000
_cell.length_b   1.000
_cell.length_c   1.000
_cell.angle_alpha   90.00
_cell.angle_beta   90.00
_cell.angle_gamma   90.00
#
_symmetry.space_group_name_H-M   'P 1'
#
loop_
_entity.id
_entity.type
_entity.pdbx_description
1 polymer ?
#
loop_
_entity_poly.entity_id
_entity_poly.type
_entity_poly.pdbx_seq_one_letter_code
_entity_poly.pdbx_strand_id
1 'polypeptide(L)' 'MKRWQLWVRVSPTQTAHTIVFASNAYEAKLLGEAQYGAGNVLNYTEVCD' A
#
# COMPACT_ATOMS: atom_id res chain seq x y z
N MET A 1 -12.69 -2.43 9.54
CA MET A 1 -11.47 -2.12 8.78
C MET A 1 -11.84 -1.65 7.41
N LYS A 2 -11.03 -0.79 6.85
CA LYS A 2 -11.24 -0.24 5.51
C LYS A 2 -10.29 -0.89 4.54
N ARG A 3 -10.65 -0.90 3.27
CA ARG A 3 -9.76 -1.35 2.21
C ARG A 3 -8.94 -0.17 1.72
N TRP A 4 -7.65 -0.41 1.51
CA TRP A 4 -6.72 0.60 1.02
C TRP A 4 -6.01 0.06 -0.19
N GLN A 5 -6.00 0.83 -1.26
CA GLN A 5 -5.24 0.49 -2.45
C GLN A 5 -3.88 1.15 -2.35
N LEU A 6 -2.84 0.34 -2.50
CA LEU A 6 -1.46 0.82 -2.42
C LEU A 6 -0.82 0.73 -3.80
N TRP A 7 -0.02 1.73 -4.13
CA TRP A 7 0.89 1.66 -5.27
C TRP A 7 2.27 1.39 -4.71
N VAL A 8 2.84 0.26 -5.11
CA VAL A 8 4.13 -0.18 -4.58
C VAL A 8 5.10 -0.43 -5.72
N ARG A 9 6.37 -0.23 -5.45
CA ARG A 9 7.41 -0.57 -6.41
C ARG A 9 7.84 -2.01 -6.18
N VAL A 10 7.73 -2.84 -7.21
CA VAL A 10 8.10 -4.25 -7.12
C VAL A 10 9.44 -4.53 -7.79
N SER A 11 9.91 -3.60 -8.63
CA SER A 11 11.25 -3.66 -9.23
C SER A 11 11.68 -2.24 -9.59
N PRO A 12 12.94 -2.02 -9.97
CA PRO A 12 13.42 -0.68 -10.30
C PRO A 12 12.60 0.04 -11.38
N THR A 13 11.96 -0.71 -12.26
CA THR A 13 11.21 -0.13 -13.37
C THR A 13 9.73 -0.49 -13.36
N GLN A 14 9.26 -1.23 -12.36
CA GLN A 14 7.86 -1.70 -12.33
C GLN A 14 7.19 -1.36 -11.03
N THR A 15 5.91 -1.04 -11.14
CA THR A 15 5.05 -0.80 -9.99
C THR A 15 3.85 -1.73 -10.07
N ALA A 16 3.21 -1.95 -8.93
CA ALA A 16 2.01 -2.78 -8.86
C ALA A 16 1.02 -2.15 -7.90
N HIS A 17 -0.24 -2.56 -8.02
CA HIS A 17 -1.29 -2.16 -7.11
C HIS A 17 -1.65 -3.34 -6.23
N THR A 18 -1.88 -3.08 -4.95
CA THR A 18 -2.30 -4.11 -4.02
C THR A 18 -3.35 -3.54 -3.08
N ILE A 19 -4.16 -4.41 -2.50
CA ILE A 19 -5.18 -4.02 -1.55
C ILE A 19 -4.82 -4.57 -0.19
N VAL A 20 -4.89 -3.71 0.82
CA VAL A 20 -4.69 -4.12 2.21
C VAL A 20 -5.87 -3.66 3.04
N PHE A 21 -6.12 -4.36 4.14
CA PHE A 21 -7.15 -3.98 5.11
C PHE A 21 -6.47 -3.30 6.29
N ALA A 22 -6.90 -2.09 6.60
CA ALA A 22 -6.31 -1.32 7.69
C ALA A 22 -7.34 -0.34 8.25
N SER A 23 -7.10 0.09 9.48
CA SER A 23 -8.00 1.04 10.13
C SER A 23 -7.81 2.46 9.62
N ASN A 24 -6.61 2.79 9.16
CA ASN A 24 -6.30 4.14 8.68
C ASN A 24 -5.14 4.07 7.68
N ALA A 25 -4.84 5.23 7.08
CA ALA A 25 -3.81 5.32 6.06
C ALA A 25 -2.43 4.96 6.60
N TYR A 26 -2.12 5.34 7.82
CA TYR A 26 -0.83 5.06 8.41
C TYR A 26 -0.61 3.54 8.54
N GLU A 27 -1.62 2.82 9.01
CA GLU A 27 -1.53 1.37 9.11
C GLU A 27 -1.41 0.72 7.74
N ALA A 28 -2.15 1.22 6.75
CA ALA A 28 -2.07 0.71 5.38
C ALA A 28 -0.65 0.86 4.85
N LYS A 29 -0.04 2.01 5.07
CA LYS A 29 1.33 2.26 4.64
C LYS A 29 2.30 1.31 5.34
N LEU A 30 2.14 1.11 6.64
CA LEU A 30 3.01 0.20 7.39
C LEU A 30 2.91 -1.23 6.87
N LEU A 31 1.69 -1.69 6.57
CA LEU A 31 1.49 -3.02 6.03
C LEU A 31 2.18 -3.17 4.67
N GLY A 32 2.06 -2.15 3.83
CA GLY A 32 2.73 -2.16 2.54
C GLY A 32 4.25 -2.18 2.68
N GLU A 33 4.78 -1.38 3.58
CA GLU A 33 6.22 -1.35 3.80
C GLU A 33 6.74 -2.66 4.37
N ALA A 34 5.94 -3.32 5.21
CA ALA A 34 6.33 -4.62 5.76
C ALA A 34 6.41 -5.69 4.67
N GLN A 35 5.58 -5.59 3.63
CA GLN A 35 5.55 -6.57 2.55
C GLN A 35 6.54 -6.25 1.44
N TYR A 36 6.73 -4.97 1.12
CA TYR A 36 7.49 -4.56 -0.06
C TYR A 36 8.76 -3.77 0.29
N GLY A 37 8.93 -3.41 1.54
CA GLY A 37 10.11 -2.68 1.99
C GLY A 37 9.84 -1.19 2.18
N ALA A 38 10.55 -0.59 3.12
CA ALA A 38 10.44 0.84 3.38
C ALA A 38 10.84 1.63 2.14
N GLY A 39 10.05 2.62 1.79
CA GLY A 39 10.33 3.45 0.62
C GLY A 39 9.77 2.91 -0.68
N ASN A 40 9.21 1.71 -0.67
CA ASN A 40 8.64 1.12 -1.88
C ASN A 40 7.13 1.36 -2.01
N VAL A 41 6.48 1.87 -0.98
CA VAL A 41 5.08 2.27 -1.06
C VAL A 41 5.04 3.69 -1.61
N LEU A 42 4.58 3.83 -2.86
CA LEU A 42 4.62 5.10 -3.56
C LEU A 42 3.41 5.97 -3.28
N ASN A 43 2.25 5.34 -3.13
CA ASN A 43 1.02 6.06 -2.87
C ASN A 43 0.00 5.13 -2.24
N TYR A 44 -1.04 5.71 -1.66
CA TYR A 44 -2.12 4.92 -1.06
C TYR A 44 -3.41 5.73 -1.13
N THR A 45 -4.53 5.02 -1.23
CA THR A 45 -5.84 5.66 -1.27
C THR A 45 -6.87 4.73 -0.63
N GLU A 46 -7.85 5.34 0.02
CA GLU A 46 -8.94 4.58 0.61
C GLU A 46 -9.90 4.13 -0.49
N VAL A 47 -10.31 2.88 -0.43
CA VAL A 47 -11.27 2.32 -1.38
C VAL A 47 -12.64 2.31 -0.72
N CYS A 48 -13.57 3.05 -1.28
CA CYS A 48 -14.94 3.07 -0.79
C CYS A 48 -15.69 1.84 -1.29
N ASP A 49 -16.39 1.21 -0.37
CA ASP A 49 -17.26 0.10 -0.69
C ASP A 49 -18.67 0.55 -0.99
#